data_32ec50fa81bdd3f03a01c86bb4161c76
#
_entry.id   32ec50fa81bdd3f03a01c86bb4161c76
#
_cell.length_a   1.000
_cell.length_b   1.000
_cell.length_c   1.000
_cell.angle_alpha   90.00
_cell.angle_beta   90.00
_cell.angle_gamma   90.00
#
_symmetry.space_group_name_H-M   'P 1'
#
loop_
_entity.id
_entity.type
_entity.pdbx_description
1 polymer ?
#
loop_
_entity_poly.entity_id
_entity_poly.type
_entity_poly.pdbx_seq_one_letter_code
_entity_poly.pdbx_strand_id
1 'polypeptide(L)'
;MAVKPLYLNFFEFLGQTGKEDPWLAYQRLYIQPHLNFFEAYWKTFNHFDSPQIAARVRKIKEEDYGQLRSLVQSQDPAVLAEAALSRCRGTLPLNPEPLVYLFVGFFSADGTTLEVEGWPSIALGLERFKDFKDLPLLVSHEYCHCAQRSLLRNFFPPQERPLLFFIVAEGLSVLFSEVVYPEIPLHRHLFLTPERLQWCQENQEVLLELAGADLASEKLVPIFFGPGDANAGLPPRTGYFVARQMLGHCLTHHGAEDFGREFPGFEELFRKIIQESKIKLSQVEKR
;
A
#
# COMPACT_ATOMS: atom_id res chain seq x y z
N MET A 1 6.39 2.18 -20.81
CA MET A 1 5.13 2.35 -20.07
C MET A 1 5.36 1.76 -18.70
N ALA A 2 5.23 2.57 -17.66
CA ALA A 2 5.51 2.14 -16.28
C ALA A 2 4.38 1.26 -15.70
N VAL A 3 3.16 1.36 -16.23
CA VAL A 3 2.03 0.53 -15.80
C VAL A 3 1.91 -0.73 -16.65
N LYS A 4 1.74 -1.87 -15.98
CA LYS A 4 1.60 -3.23 -16.53
C LYS A 4 0.20 -3.75 -16.25
N PRO A 5 -0.73 -3.73 -17.22
CA PRO A 5 -2.14 -4.10 -17.01
C PRO A 5 -2.38 -5.61 -17.13
N LEU A 6 -1.86 -6.40 -16.17
CA LEU A 6 -1.96 -7.86 -16.17
C LEU A 6 -3.42 -8.36 -16.14
N TYR A 7 -4.34 -7.54 -15.60
CA TYR A 7 -5.76 -7.87 -15.57
C TYR A 7 -6.36 -8.13 -16.97
N LEU A 8 -5.77 -7.59 -18.04
CA LEU A 8 -6.22 -7.87 -19.42
C LEU A 8 -6.03 -9.34 -19.77
N ASN A 9 -4.90 -9.92 -19.43
CA ASN A 9 -4.64 -11.35 -19.60
C ASN A 9 -5.51 -12.22 -18.68
N PHE A 10 -5.85 -11.73 -17.50
CA PHE A 10 -6.83 -12.40 -16.64
C PHE A 10 -8.22 -12.43 -17.30
N PHE A 11 -8.66 -11.34 -17.92
CA PHE A 11 -9.93 -11.33 -18.66
C PHE A 11 -9.91 -12.20 -19.91
N GLU A 12 -8.77 -12.32 -20.57
CA GLU A 12 -8.57 -13.26 -21.68
C GLU A 12 -8.73 -14.71 -21.19
N PHE A 13 -8.11 -15.06 -20.05
CA PHE A 13 -8.29 -16.35 -19.39
C PHE A 13 -9.77 -16.62 -19.07
N LEU A 14 -10.50 -15.66 -18.48
CA LEU A 14 -11.92 -15.82 -18.17
C LEU A 14 -12.77 -16.20 -19.40
N GLY A 15 -12.45 -15.63 -20.57
CA GLY A 15 -13.12 -15.97 -21.83
C GLY A 15 -12.85 -17.40 -22.34
N GLN A 16 -11.93 -18.15 -21.72
CA GLN A 16 -11.66 -19.56 -22.02
C GLN A 16 -12.30 -20.54 -21.02
N THR A 17 -12.89 -20.03 -19.93
CA THR A 17 -13.58 -20.89 -18.96
C THR A 17 -14.70 -21.68 -19.64
N GLY A 18 -14.75 -22.99 -19.38
CA GLY A 18 -15.69 -23.91 -20.05
C GLY A 18 -15.26 -24.44 -21.42
N LYS A 19 -14.13 -24.02 -22.01
CA LYS A 19 -13.60 -24.51 -23.28
C LYS A 19 -12.43 -25.48 -23.12
N GLU A 20 -11.64 -25.32 -22.06
CA GLU A 20 -10.50 -26.16 -21.70
C GLU A 20 -10.36 -26.26 -20.18
N ASP A 21 -9.39 -27.05 -19.65
CA ASP A 21 -9.10 -27.04 -18.20
C ASP A 21 -8.73 -25.62 -17.74
N PRO A 22 -9.49 -25.02 -16.81
CA PRO A 22 -9.26 -23.64 -16.39
C PRO A 22 -7.87 -23.39 -15.82
N TRP A 23 -7.25 -24.39 -15.17
CA TRP A 23 -5.90 -24.25 -14.65
C TRP A 23 -4.85 -24.15 -15.75
N LEU A 24 -4.97 -24.95 -16.81
CA LEU A 24 -4.07 -24.87 -17.97
C LEU A 24 -4.22 -23.54 -18.71
N ALA A 25 -5.46 -23.09 -18.91
CA ALA A 25 -5.73 -21.78 -19.50
C ALA A 25 -5.15 -20.65 -18.66
N TYR A 26 -5.36 -20.69 -17.32
CA TYR A 26 -4.84 -19.70 -16.38
C TYR A 26 -3.31 -19.62 -16.40
N GLN A 27 -2.64 -20.78 -16.38
CA GLN A 27 -1.18 -20.81 -16.47
C GLN A 27 -0.69 -20.22 -17.79
N ARG A 28 -1.25 -20.65 -18.90
CA ARG A 28 -0.81 -20.23 -20.24
C ARG A 28 -1.07 -18.76 -20.54
N LEU A 29 -2.28 -18.27 -20.21
CA LEU A 29 -2.73 -16.93 -20.59
C LEU A 29 -2.39 -15.85 -19.56
N TYR A 30 -2.26 -16.22 -18.28
CA TYR A 30 -2.10 -15.24 -17.22
C TYR A 30 -0.76 -15.35 -16.48
N ILE A 31 -0.35 -16.54 -16.05
CA ILE A 31 0.87 -16.70 -15.26
C ILE A 31 2.12 -16.63 -16.13
N GLN A 32 2.20 -17.45 -17.17
CA GLN A 32 3.42 -17.57 -17.98
C GLN A 32 3.85 -16.26 -18.65
N PRO A 33 2.95 -15.44 -19.23
CA PRO A 33 3.33 -14.15 -19.80
C PRO A 33 3.92 -13.17 -18.76
N HIS A 34 3.68 -13.41 -17.46
CA HIS A 34 4.06 -12.53 -16.35
C HIS A 34 4.78 -13.29 -15.23
N LEU A 35 5.50 -14.36 -15.58
CA LEU A 35 6.07 -15.31 -14.63
C LEU A 35 6.97 -14.61 -13.59
N ASN A 36 7.85 -13.71 -14.02
CA ASN A 36 8.77 -12.98 -13.14
C ASN A 36 8.03 -12.15 -12.08
N PHE A 37 6.89 -11.54 -12.46
CA PHE A 37 6.05 -10.82 -11.51
C PHE A 37 5.42 -11.78 -10.51
N PHE A 38 4.81 -12.88 -10.96
CA PHE A 38 4.13 -13.81 -10.06
C PHE A 38 5.10 -14.51 -9.11
N GLU A 39 6.28 -14.91 -9.57
CA GLU A 39 7.31 -15.49 -8.72
C GLU A 39 7.76 -14.51 -7.61
N ALA A 40 8.00 -13.23 -7.97
CA ALA A 40 8.35 -12.20 -7.01
C ALA A 40 7.20 -11.92 -6.01
N TYR A 41 5.96 -11.87 -6.51
CA TYR A 41 4.76 -11.65 -5.71
C TYR A 41 4.54 -12.78 -4.70
N TRP A 42 4.58 -14.03 -5.14
CA TRP A 42 4.40 -15.19 -4.25
C TRP A 42 5.51 -15.33 -3.23
N LYS A 43 6.76 -15.04 -3.62
CA LYS A 43 7.90 -15.01 -2.69
C LYS A 43 7.71 -13.99 -1.57
N THR A 44 7.09 -12.85 -1.86
CA THR A 44 6.83 -11.79 -0.88
C THR A 44 5.89 -12.26 0.23
N PHE A 45 4.93 -13.12 -0.09
CA PHE A 45 3.93 -13.61 0.85
C PHE A 45 4.21 -14.99 1.43
N ASN A 46 5.32 -15.66 1.05
CA ASN A 46 5.66 -17.04 1.42
C ASN A 46 4.53 -18.06 1.14
N HIS A 47 3.64 -17.78 0.20
CA HIS A 47 2.40 -18.52 -0.03
C HIS A 47 2.18 -18.89 -1.49
N PHE A 48 3.07 -19.68 -2.06
CA PHE A 48 2.75 -20.36 -3.30
C PHE A 48 2.34 -21.81 -3.01
N ASP A 49 1.04 -22.04 -2.84
CA ASP A 49 0.44 -23.39 -2.86
C ASP A 49 -0.26 -23.59 -4.18
N SER A 50 0.49 -24.14 -5.15
CA SER A 50 -0.01 -24.43 -6.50
C SER A 50 -1.29 -25.28 -6.52
N PRO A 51 -1.44 -26.36 -5.73
CA PRO A 51 -2.67 -27.14 -5.64
C PRO A 51 -3.89 -26.34 -5.16
N GLN A 52 -3.73 -25.48 -4.15
CA GLN A 52 -4.83 -24.65 -3.64
C GLN A 52 -5.25 -23.61 -4.65
N ILE A 53 -4.28 -22.95 -5.31
CA ILE A 53 -4.57 -21.99 -6.37
C ILE A 53 -5.26 -22.68 -7.54
N ALA A 54 -4.78 -23.83 -7.99
CA ALA A 54 -5.40 -24.61 -9.05
C ALA A 54 -6.84 -25.02 -8.73
N ALA A 55 -7.09 -25.48 -7.49
CA ALA A 55 -8.43 -25.84 -7.04
C ALA A 55 -9.38 -24.62 -7.03
N ARG A 56 -8.86 -23.43 -6.70
CA ARG A 56 -9.63 -22.18 -6.74
C ARG A 56 -9.90 -21.74 -8.18
N VAL A 57 -8.89 -21.77 -9.03
CA VAL A 57 -8.99 -21.39 -10.45
C VAL A 57 -10.03 -22.25 -11.19
N ARG A 58 -10.09 -23.57 -10.91
CA ARG A 58 -11.10 -24.47 -11.51
C ARG A 58 -12.53 -24.17 -11.13
N LYS A 59 -12.75 -23.38 -10.07
CA LYS A 59 -14.09 -22.96 -9.60
C LYS A 59 -14.50 -21.58 -10.11
N ILE A 60 -13.58 -20.84 -10.75
CA ILE A 60 -13.84 -19.50 -11.26
C ILE A 60 -14.85 -19.56 -12.41
N LYS A 61 -15.83 -18.69 -12.36
CA LYS A 61 -16.77 -18.43 -13.45
C LYS A 61 -16.59 -17.01 -13.94
N GLU A 62 -16.88 -16.77 -15.21
CA GLU A 62 -16.76 -15.44 -15.81
C GLU A 62 -17.66 -14.42 -15.09
N GLU A 63 -18.84 -14.84 -14.63
CA GLU A 63 -19.80 -14.00 -13.92
C GLU A 63 -19.25 -13.43 -12.60
N ASP A 64 -18.35 -14.17 -11.93
CA ASP A 64 -17.76 -13.76 -10.65
C ASP A 64 -16.97 -12.45 -10.78
N TYR A 65 -16.52 -12.11 -11.99
CA TYR A 65 -15.72 -10.93 -12.30
C TYR A 65 -16.46 -9.91 -13.19
N GLY A 66 -17.76 -10.07 -13.39
CA GLY A 66 -18.56 -9.16 -14.21
C GLY A 66 -18.54 -7.72 -13.69
N GLN A 67 -18.61 -7.54 -12.36
CA GLN A 67 -18.52 -6.22 -11.73
C GLN A 67 -17.14 -5.57 -11.96
N LEU A 68 -16.05 -6.32 -11.77
CA LEU A 68 -14.69 -5.82 -12.02
C LEU A 68 -14.51 -5.43 -13.50
N ARG A 69 -15.01 -6.26 -14.44
CA ARG A 69 -14.95 -5.96 -15.88
C ARG A 69 -15.68 -4.66 -16.22
N SER A 70 -16.88 -4.46 -15.68
CA SER A 70 -17.65 -3.23 -15.86
C SER A 70 -16.94 -2.02 -15.25
N LEU A 71 -16.34 -2.18 -14.08
CA LEU A 71 -15.56 -1.13 -13.43
C LEU A 71 -14.34 -0.70 -14.26
N VAL A 72 -13.58 -1.66 -14.77
CA VAL A 72 -12.43 -1.40 -15.66
C VAL A 72 -12.85 -0.70 -16.95
N GLN A 73 -14.00 -1.06 -17.52
CA GLN A 73 -14.53 -0.42 -18.72
C GLN A 73 -14.98 1.04 -18.48
N SER A 74 -15.53 1.32 -17.31
CA SER A 74 -15.99 2.66 -16.96
C SER A 74 -14.89 3.58 -16.42
N GLN A 75 -13.86 3.02 -15.80
CA GLN A 75 -12.75 3.73 -15.16
C GLN A 75 -11.46 2.97 -15.47
N ASP A 76 -10.73 3.41 -16.50
CA ASP A 76 -9.49 2.73 -16.87
C ASP A 76 -8.44 2.82 -15.75
N PRO A 77 -8.14 1.73 -15.01
CA PRO A 77 -7.19 1.75 -13.90
C PRO A 77 -5.76 2.00 -14.35
N ALA A 78 -5.40 1.69 -15.59
CA ALA A 78 -4.06 1.94 -16.10
C ALA A 78 -3.84 3.45 -16.33
N VAL A 79 -4.83 4.16 -16.85
CA VAL A 79 -4.80 5.62 -16.99
C VAL A 79 -4.72 6.30 -15.61
N LEU A 80 -5.51 5.82 -14.64
CA LEU A 80 -5.48 6.36 -13.27
C LEU A 80 -4.12 6.13 -12.60
N ALA A 81 -3.54 4.95 -12.76
CA ALA A 81 -2.22 4.61 -12.19
C ALA A 81 -1.10 5.44 -12.84
N GLU A 82 -1.09 5.62 -14.17
CA GLU A 82 -0.11 6.48 -14.86
C GLU A 82 -0.21 7.94 -14.41
N ALA A 83 -1.43 8.47 -14.25
CA ALA A 83 -1.65 9.81 -13.73
C ALA A 83 -1.11 9.96 -12.29
N ALA A 84 -1.36 8.95 -11.45
CA ALA A 84 -0.85 8.93 -10.08
C ALA A 84 0.68 8.88 -10.03
N LEU A 85 1.32 8.00 -10.81
CA LEU A 85 2.78 7.95 -10.94
C LEU A 85 3.36 9.30 -11.39
N SER A 86 2.70 9.96 -12.34
CA SER A 86 3.15 11.28 -12.82
C SER A 86 3.13 12.33 -11.69
N ARG A 87 2.09 12.34 -10.85
CA ARG A 87 2.02 13.23 -9.67
C ARG A 87 3.10 12.88 -8.64
N CYS A 88 3.27 11.59 -8.33
CA CYS A 88 4.31 11.13 -7.40
C CYS A 88 5.72 11.52 -7.86
N ARG A 89 6.03 11.31 -9.14
CA ARG A 89 7.30 11.68 -9.74
C ARG A 89 7.55 13.19 -9.70
N GLY A 90 6.51 14.01 -9.90
CA GLY A 90 6.60 15.47 -9.76
C GLY A 90 6.96 15.89 -8.34
N THR A 91 6.49 15.14 -7.34
CA THR A 91 6.73 15.40 -5.92
C THR A 91 8.06 14.82 -5.45
N LEU A 92 8.34 13.54 -5.75
CA LEU A 92 9.52 12.81 -5.31
C LEU A 92 10.07 11.95 -6.47
N PRO A 93 10.99 12.47 -7.30
CA PRO A 93 11.59 11.69 -8.38
C PRO A 93 12.38 10.50 -7.83
N LEU A 94 12.10 9.29 -8.34
CA LEU A 94 12.85 8.08 -8.03
C LEU A 94 13.62 7.59 -9.24
N ASN A 95 14.81 7.04 -9.01
CA ASN A 95 15.63 6.38 -10.02
C ASN A 95 16.20 5.08 -9.46
N PRO A 96 15.77 3.91 -9.97
CA PRO A 96 14.77 3.74 -11.02
C PRO A 96 13.33 4.07 -10.58
N GLU A 97 12.50 4.52 -11.53
CA GLU A 97 11.07 4.73 -11.31
C GLU A 97 10.36 3.38 -11.10
N PRO A 98 9.44 3.24 -10.12
CA PRO A 98 8.73 1.99 -9.89
C PRO A 98 7.83 1.59 -11.07
N LEU A 99 7.73 0.28 -11.34
CA LEU A 99 6.70 -0.29 -12.21
C LEU A 99 5.42 -0.54 -11.39
N VAL A 100 4.25 -0.32 -12.00
CA VAL A 100 2.96 -0.63 -11.37
C VAL A 100 2.30 -1.80 -12.09
N TYR A 101 2.06 -2.89 -11.38
CA TYR A 101 1.39 -4.08 -11.85
C TYR A 101 -0.07 -4.08 -11.36
N LEU A 102 -1.00 -3.97 -12.29
CA LEU A 102 -2.43 -4.05 -12.03
C LEU A 102 -2.89 -5.49 -12.32
N PHE A 103 -3.24 -6.24 -11.30
CA PHE A 103 -3.46 -7.68 -11.42
C PHE A 103 -4.71 -8.15 -10.68
N VAL A 104 -5.07 -9.42 -10.85
CA VAL A 104 -6.11 -10.11 -10.10
C VAL A 104 -5.46 -11.24 -9.31
N GLY A 105 -5.48 -11.14 -7.97
CA GLY A 105 -4.69 -12.00 -7.07
C GLY A 105 -5.50 -12.73 -6.01
N PHE A 106 -6.79 -12.94 -6.25
CA PHE A 106 -7.69 -13.64 -5.34
C PHE A 106 -7.79 -13.01 -3.94
N PHE A 107 -7.85 -11.69 -3.89
CA PHE A 107 -7.95 -10.89 -2.66
C PHE A 107 -6.75 -11.02 -1.70
N SER A 108 -5.58 -11.35 -2.22
CA SER A 108 -4.37 -11.56 -1.41
C SER A 108 -3.78 -10.25 -0.86
N ALA A 109 -3.84 -9.15 -1.62
CA ALA A 109 -3.40 -7.82 -1.18
C ALA A 109 -4.22 -6.72 -1.86
N ASP A 110 -4.39 -5.58 -1.18
CA ASP A 110 -4.91 -4.35 -1.78
C ASP A 110 -3.81 -3.70 -2.63
N GLY A 111 -2.67 -3.44 -1.98
CA GLY A 111 -1.42 -2.98 -2.57
C GLY A 111 -0.23 -3.56 -1.82
N THR A 112 0.91 -3.65 -2.48
CA THR A 112 2.18 -4.02 -1.87
C THR A 112 3.35 -3.62 -2.77
N THR A 113 4.51 -3.38 -2.15
CA THR A 113 5.76 -3.18 -2.87
C THR A 113 6.58 -4.47 -2.93
N LEU A 114 7.19 -4.71 -4.06
CA LEU A 114 8.07 -5.87 -4.30
C LEU A 114 9.21 -5.47 -5.24
N GLU A 115 10.08 -6.42 -5.54
CA GLU A 115 11.15 -6.25 -6.52
C GLU A 115 10.99 -7.31 -7.60
N VAL A 116 10.79 -6.88 -8.83
CA VAL A 116 10.68 -7.75 -10.00
C VAL A 116 11.93 -7.57 -10.85
N GLU A 117 12.76 -8.61 -10.97
CA GLU A 117 14.04 -8.57 -11.71
C GLU A 117 14.97 -7.43 -11.28
N GLY A 118 15.04 -7.13 -9.98
CA GLY A 118 15.84 -6.03 -9.44
C GLY A 118 15.17 -4.65 -9.55
N TRP A 119 13.95 -4.58 -10.11
CA TRP A 119 13.25 -3.32 -10.32
C TRP A 119 12.22 -3.05 -9.23
N PRO A 120 12.22 -1.86 -8.58
CA PRO A 120 11.19 -1.52 -7.60
C PRO A 120 9.82 -1.54 -8.27
N SER A 121 8.86 -2.17 -7.63
CA SER A 121 7.57 -2.44 -8.23
C SER A 121 6.43 -2.32 -7.21
N ILE A 122 5.27 -1.91 -7.70
CA ILE A 122 4.01 -1.79 -6.96
C ILE A 122 3.04 -2.81 -7.56
N ALA A 123 2.43 -3.66 -6.75
CA ALA A 123 1.39 -4.58 -7.17
C ALA A 123 0.05 -4.19 -6.54
N LEU A 124 -0.99 -4.00 -7.37
CA LEU A 124 -2.33 -3.63 -6.95
C LEU A 124 -3.34 -4.70 -7.39
N GLY A 125 -4.04 -5.31 -6.42
CA GLY A 125 -5.08 -6.30 -6.64
C GLY A 125 -6.43 -5.63 -6.96
N LEU A 126 -6.82 -5.62 -8.24
CA LEU A 126 -7.99 -4.84 -8.70
C LEU A 126 -9.32 -5.34 -8.16
N GLU A 127 -9.44 -6.62 -7.83
CA GLU A 127 -10.65 -7.21 -7.25
C GLU A 127 -10.97 -6.70 -5.83
N ARG A 128 -10.03 -5.98 -5.21
CA ARG A 128 -10.21 -5.36 -3.89
C ARG A 128 -10.99 -4.04 -3.95
N PHE A 129 -11.09 -3.44 -5.12
CA PHE A 129 -11.73 -2.14 -5.29
C PHE A 129 -13.23 -2.28 -5.60
N LYS A 130 -14.05 -1.50 -4.92
CA LYS A 130 -15.47 -1.29 -5.28
C LYS A 130 -15.64 -0.21 -6.35
N ASP A 131 -14.75 0.78 -6.32
CA ASP A 131 -14.51 1.76 -7.37
C ASP A 131 -13.02 2.14 -7.35
N PHE A 132 -12.51 2.76 -8.41
CA PHE A 132 -11.09 3.11 -8.50
C PHE A 132 -10.75 4.51 -7.98
N LYS A 133 -11.64 5.15 -7.20
CA LYS A 133 -11.36 6.50 -6.64
C LYS A 133 -10.18 6.50 -5.68
N ASP A 134 -9.93 5.39 -4.99
CA ASP A 134 -8.82 5.25 -4.04
C ASP A 134 -7.55 4.66 -4.68
N LEU A 135 -7.62 4.21 -5.94
CA LEU A 135 -6.45 3.66 -6.64
C LEU A 135 -5.29 4.67 -6.73
N PRO A 136 -5.49 5.96 -7.07
CA PRO A 136 -4.42 6.95 -7.06
C PRO A 136 -3.76 7.14 -5.69
N LEU A 137 -4.55 7.10 -4.61
CA LEU A 137 -4.02 7.19 -3.24
C LEU A 137 -3.14 5.98 -2.91
N LEU A 138 -3.61 4.78 -3.27
CA LEU A 138 -2.85 3.56 -3.02
C LEU A 138 -1.56 3.53 -3.84
N VAL A 139 -1.58 3.99 -5.10
CA VAL A 139 -0.36 4.17 -5.90
C VAL A 139 0.62 5.11 -5.20
N SER A 140 0.16 6.26 -4.68
CA SER A 140 1.06 7.21 -4.02
C SER A 140 1.62 6.67 -2.69
N HIS A 141 0.81 5.96 -1.93
CA HIS A 141 1.23 5.29 -0.71
C HIS A 141 2.34 4.26 -0.98
N GLU A 142 2.10 3.35 -1.93
CA GLU A 142 3.07 2.32 -2.32
C GLU A 142 4.33 2.91 -3.00
N TYR A 143 4.18 4.04 -3.72
CA TYR A 143 5.33 4.77 -4.28
C TYR A 143 6.29 5.24 -3.19
N CYS A 144 5.75 5.75 -2.07
CA CYS A 144 6.55 6.13 -0.92
C CYS A 144 7.26 4.91 -0.31
N HIS A 145 6.59 3.76 -0.22
CA HIS A 145 7.25 2.52 0.21
C HIS A 145 8.42 2.12 -0.69
N CYS A 146 8.31 2.32 -2.02
CA CYS A 146 9.45 2.11 -2.92
C CYS A 146 10.61 3.06 -2.59
N ALA A 147 10.33 4.33 -2.30
CA ALA A 147 11.34 5.32 -1.94
C ALA A 147 12.10 4.98 -0.66
N GLN A 148 11.39 4.51 0.35
CA GLN A 148 11.98 4.25 1.68
C GLN A 148 12.54 2.83 1.85
N ARG A 149 12.32 1.93 0.91
CA ARG A 149 12.67 0.50 1.06
C ARG A 149 14.15 0.25 1.35
N SER A 150 15.06 0.90 0.63
CA SER A 150 16.50 0.77 0.85
C SER A 150 16.92 1.38 2.19
N LEU A 151 16.32 2.51 2.56
CA LEU A 151 16.60 3.21 3.80
C LEU A 151 16.15 2.38 5.01
N LEU A 152 14.92 1.88 5.00
CA LEU A 152 14.40 1.05 6.10
C LEU A 152 15.22 -0.23 6.32
N ARG A 153 15.74 -0.85 5.26
CA ARG A 153 16.61 -2.04 5.37
C ARG A 153 17.92 -1.76 6.11
N ASN A 154 18.41 -0.52 6.09
CA ASN A 154 19.66 -0.17 6.80
C ASN A 154 19.45 -0.08 8.33
N PHE A 155 18.20 0.18 8.77
CA PHE A 155 17.87 0.35 10.19
C PHE A 155 17.20 -0.87 10.80
N PHE A 156 16.43 -1.60 9.99
CA PHE A 156 15.65 -2.75 10.44
C PHE A 156 16.09 -4.00 9.67
N PRO A 157 16.70 -5.00 10.34
CA PRO A 157 16.98 -6.29 9.72
C PRO A 157 15.71 -6.89 9.11
N PRO A 158 15.81 -7.58 7.97
CA PRO A 158 14.62 -8.11 7.27
C PRO A 158 13.74 -9.04 8.12
N GLN A 159 14.33 -9.64 9.17
CA GLN A 159 13.68 -10.57 10.09
C GLN A 159 12.94 -9.87 11.24
N GLU A 160 13.32 -8.62 11.54
CA GLU A 160 12.78 -7.87 12.67
C GLU A 160 11.92 -6.72 12.13
N ARG A 161 10.63 -6.78 12.41
CA ARG A 161 9.68 -5.72 12.02
C ARG A 161 8.86 -5.28 13.23
N PRO A 162 9.51 -4.55 14.16
CA PRO A 162 8.84 -4.02 15.33
C PRO A 162 7.79 -2.96 14.96
N LEU A 163 6.97 -2.56 15.93
CA LEU A 163 5.96 -1.52 15.73
C LEU A 163 6.58 -0.22 15.16
N LEU A 164 7.77 0.17 15.65
CA LEU A 164 8.49 1.35 15.15
C LEU A 164 8.73 1.31 13.64
N PHE A 165 9.08 0.13 13.08
CA PHE A 165 9.25 -0.04 11.64
C PHE A 165 7.97 0.38 10.89
N PHE A 166 6.81 -0.10 11.34
CA PHE A 166 5.54 0.22 10.69
C PHE A 166 5.11 1.67 10.94
N ILE A 167 5.37 2.21 12.15
CA ILE A 167 5.10 3.63 12.42
C ILE A 167 5.86 4.53 11.43
N VAL A 168 7.13 4.27 11.20
CA VAL A 168 7.94 5.04 10.24
C VAL A 168 7.47 4.80 8.80
N ALA A 169 7.34 3.53 8.40
CA ALA A 169 7.00 3.16 7.04
C ALA A 169 5.62 3.68 6.61
N GLU A 170 4.60 3.39 7.39
CA GLU A 170 3.22 3.75 7.07
C GLU A 170 2.95 5.24 7.30
N GLY A 171 3.54 5.83 8.35
CA GLY A 171 3.41 7.26 8.62
C GLY A 171 3.96 8.12 7.49
N LEU A 172 5.14 7.79 6.95
CA LEU A 172 5.71 8.47 5.79
C LEU A 172 4.83 8.31 4.55
N SER A 173 4.32 7.10 4.30
CA SER A 173 3.49 6.82 3.13
C SER A 173 2.15 7.56 3.19
N VAL A 174 1.54 7.67 4.37
CA VAL A 174 0.34 8.48 4.58
C VAL A 174 0.65 9.96 4.34
N LEU A 175 1.68 10.52 4.99
CA LEU A 175 2.06 11.93 4.81
C LEU A 175 2.41 12.25 3.35
N PHE A 176 3.13 11.36 2.66
CA PHE A 176 3.42 11.53 1.25
C PHE A 176 2.15 11.55 0.40
N SER A 177 1.20 10.66 0.66
CA SER A 177 -0.08 10.66 -0.06
C SER A 177 -0.88 11.95 0.17
N GLU A 178 -0.85 12.53 1.38
CA GLU A 178 -1.46 13.84 1.68
C GLU A 178 -0.79 14.98 0.89
N VAL A 179 0.52 14.90 0.67
CA VAL A 179 1.26 15.88 -0.16
C VAL A 179 0.86 15.78 -1.62
N VAL A 180 0.79 14.56 -2.15
CA VAL A 180 0.45 14.32 -3.56
C VAL A 180 -1.01 14.65 -3.85
N TYR A 181 -1.92 14.43 -2.90
CA TYR A 181 -3.37 14.61 -3.02
C TYR A 181 -3.98 15.41 -1.87
N PRO A 182 -3.57 16.69 -1.66
CA PRO A 182 -4.00 17.49 -0.51
C PRO A 182 -5.50 17.82 -0.51
N GLU A 183 -6.18 17.62 -1.64
CA GLU A 183 -7.62 17.81 -1.80
C GLU A 183 -8.46 16.65 -1.27
N ILE A 184 -7.85 15.50 -1.00
CA ILE A 184 -8.55 14.30 -0.55
C ILE A 184 -8.72 14.31 0.98
N PRO A 185 -9.89 13.90 1.52
CA PRO A 185 -10.11 13.87 2.98
C PRO A 185 -9.19 12.87 3.69
N LEU A 186 -8.73 13.24 4.90
CA LEU A 186 -7.75 12.48 5.69
C LEU A 186 -8.13 11.00 5.89
N HIS A 187 -9.41 10.69 6.16
CA HIS A 187 -9.83 9.30 6.38
C HIS A 187 -9.48 8.38 5.20
N ARG A 188 -9.47 8.90 3.96
CA ARG A 188 -9.10 8.11 2.77
C ARG A 188 -7.60 7.84 2.70
N HIS A 189 -6.75 8.80 3.09
CA HIS A 189 -5.30 8.60 3.20
C HIS A 189 -4.93 7.55 4.25
N LEU A 190 -5.76 7.45 5.29
CA LEU A 190 -5.59 6.48 6.38
C LEU A 190 -6.27 5.13 6.09
N PHE A 191 -6.91 4.97 4.94
CA PHE A 191 -7.71 3.77 4.60
C PHE A 191 -8.76 3.43 5.67
N LEU A 192 -9.34 4.47 6.29
CA LEU A 192 -10.38 4.39 7.32
C LEU A 192 -11.72 4.89 6.79
N THR A 193 -12.82 4.49 7.45
CA THR A 193 -14.10 5.19 7.26
C THR A 193 -14.11 6.49 8.08
N PRO A 194 -14.99 7.47 7.75
CA PRO A 194 -15.14 8.69 8.54
C PRO A 194 -15.39 8.42 10.03
N GLU A 195 -16.23 7.41 10.34
CA GLU A 195 -16.61 7.04 11.71
C GLU A 195 -15.39 6.46 12.47
N ARG A 196 -14.54 5.66 11.79
CA ARG A 196 -13.30 5.14 12.38
C ARG A 196 -12.28 6.24 12.61
N LEU A 197 -12.16 7.20 11.69
CA LEU A 197 -11.30 8.35 11.92
C LEU A 197 -11.75 9.14 13.14
N GLN A 198 -13.06 9.42 13.25
CA GLN A 198 -13.62 10.10 14.42
C GLN A 198 -13.31 9.33 15.70
N TRP A 199 -13.53 8.01 15.72
CA TRP A 199 -13.18 7.18 16.87
C TRP A 199 -11.69 7.27 17.24
N CYS A 200 -10.79 7.23 16.24
CA CYS A 200 -9.35 7.40 16.47
C CYS A 200 -9.02 8.76 17.07
N GLN A 201 -9.67 9.83 16.62
CA GLN A 201 -9.49 11.19 17.14
C GLN A 201 -9.96 11.31 18.59
N GLU A 202 -11.12 10.73 18.92
CA GLU A 202 -11.68 10.70 20.29
C GLU A 202 -10.82 9.88 21.25
N ASN A 203 -10.06 8.87 20.77
CA ASN A 203 -9.22 7.99 21.56
C ASN A 203 -7.71 8.22 21.33
N GLN A 204 -7.32 9.38 20.80
CA GLN A 204 -5.95 9.64 20.35
C GLN A 204 -4.91 9.45 21.45
N GLU A 205 -5.15 9.99 22.64
CA GLU A 205 -4.20 9.90 23.77
C GLU A 205 -3.92 8.44 24.14
N VAL A 206 -4.98 7.64 24.29
CA VAL A 206 -4.87 6.21 24.63
C VAL A 206 -4.13 5.44 23.54
N LEU A 207 -4.42 5.73 22.27
CA LEU A 207 -3.75 5.07 21.13
C LEU A 207 -2.25 5.39 21.09
N LEU A 208 -1.89 6.66 21.30
CA LEU A 208 -0.49 7.10 21.32
C LEU A 208 0.27 6.55 22.53
N GLU A 209 -0.34 6.52 23.70
CA GLU A 209 0.25 5.92 24.90
C GLU A 209 0.48 4.41 24.73
N LEU A 210 -0.52 3.68 24.22
CA LEU A 210 -0.41 2.24 23.97
C LEU A 210 0.69 1.91 22.94
N ALA A 211 0.80 2.69 21.86
CA ALA A 211 1.85 2.50 20.86
C ALA A 211 3.23 2.88 21.42
N GLY A 212 3.32 4.00 22.14
CA GLY A 212 4.56 4.50 22.72
C GLY A 212 5.13 3.63 23.84
N ALA A 213 4.29 2.82 24.50
CA ALA A 213 4.70 1.95 25.60
C ALA A 213 5.71 0.86 25.16
N ASP A 214 5.62 0.34 23.93
CA ASP A 214 6.53 -0.67 23.42
C ASP A 214 6.68 -0.61 21.90
N LEU A 215 7.45 0.35 21.42
CA LEU A 215 7.75 0.51 20.00
C LEU A 215 8.62 -0.63 19.42
N ALA A 216 9.30 -1.38 20.28
CA ALA A 216 10.09 -2.56 19.86
C ALA A 216 9.23 -3.82 19.68
N SER A 217 7.95 -3.78 20.06
CA SER A 217 7.06 -4.93 20.03
C SER A 217 6.63 -5.32 18.63
N GLU A 218 6.83 -6.58 18.26
CA GLU A 218 6.20 -7.17 17.08
C GLU A 218 4.74 -7.60 17.36
N LYS A 219 4.39 -7.83 18.64
CA LYS A 219 3.05 -8.27 19.04
C LYS A 219 1.99 -7.19 18.87
N LEU A 220 2.37 -5.92 18.93
CA LEU A 220 1.48 -4.80 18.71
C LEU A 220 1.18 -4.55 17.22
N VAL A 221 1.99 -5.09 16.30
CA VAL A 221 1.81 -4.89 14.85
C VAL A 221 0.43 -5.36 14.35
N PRO A 222 -0.02 -6.60 14.60
CA PRO A 222 -1.36 -7.04 14.17
C PRO A 222 -2.50 -6.27 14.85
N ILE A 223 -2.27 -5.71 16.03
CA ILE A 223 -3.26 -4.88 16.75
C ILE A 223 -3.46 -3.56 16.02
N PHE A 224 -2.38 -2.88 15.64
CA PHE A 224 -2.45 -1.57 15.00
C PHE A 224 -2.67 -1.65 13.47
N PHE A 225 -1.93 -2.50 12.78
CA PHE A 225 -1.94 -2.57 11.30
C PHE A 225 -2.72 -3.75 10.73
N GLY A 226 -3.26 -4.61 11.58
CA GLY A 226 -4.06 -5.78 11.23
C GLY A 226 -5.54 -5.66 11.62
N PRO A 227 -6.13 -6.78 12.08
CA PRO A 227 -7.55 -6.86 12.41
C PRO A 227 -7.97 -6.08 13.65
N GLY A 228 -7.03 -5.48 14.39
CA GLY A 228 -7.31 -4.82 15.67
C GLY A 228 -7.37 -5.83 16.84
N ASP A 229 -7.90 -5.37 17.96
CA ASP A 229 -8.20 -6.21 19.13
C ASP A 229 -9.63 -5.94 19.61
N ALA A 230 -10.54 -6.83 19.26
CA ALA A 230 -11.95 -6.71 19.64
C ALA A 230 -12.17 -6.77 21.16
N ASN A 231 -11.30 -7.48 21.91
CA ASN A 231 -11.41 -7.60 23.36
C ASN A 231 -11.00 -6.29 24.07
N ALA A 232 -10.04 -5.59 23.49
CA ALA A 232 -9.61 -4.26 23.96
C ALA A 232 -10.43 -3.11 23.32
N GLY A 233 -11.41 -3.41 22.46
CA GLY A 233 -12.20 -2.40 21.75
C GLY A 233 -11.42 -1.62 20.69
N LEU A 234 -10.29 -2.14 20.21
CA LEU A 234 -9.44 -1.47 19.23
C LEU A 234 -9.86 -1.86 17.79
N PRO A 235 -10.36 -0.90 16.99
CA PRO A 235 -10.74 -1.16 15.61
C PRO A 235 -9.56 -1.54 14.71
N PRO A 236 -9.81 -2.25 13.59
CA PRO A 236 -8.78 -2.57 12.61
C PRO A 236 -8.13 -1.31 12.02
N ARG A 237 -6.83 -1.41 11.70
CA ARG A 237 -6.06 -0.40 10.94
C ARG A 237 -5.89 0.96 11.63
N THR A 238 -6.05 1.06 12.95
CA THR A 238 -5.79 2.29 13.71
C THR A 238 -4.33 2.74 13.64
N GLY A 239 -3.43 1.84 13.30
CA GLY A 239 -2.00 2.09 13.16
C GLY A 239 -1.65 3.16 12.13
N TYR A 240 -2.42 3.29 11.05
CA TYR A 240 -2.21 4.37 10.06
C TYR A 240 -2.43 5.75 10.68
N PHE A 241 -3.46 5.89 11.52
CA PHE A 241 -3.71 7.12 12.27
C PHE A 241 -2.58 7.40 13.26
N VAL A 242 -2.21 6.40 14.07
CA VAL A 242 -1.14 6.51 15.07
C VAL A 242 0.20 6.88 14.40
N ALA A 243 0.57 6.18 13.33
CA ALA A 243 1.79 6.42 12.59
C ALA A 243 1.86 7.85 12.02
N ARG A 244 0.77 8.31 11.42
CA ARG A 244 0.67 9.69 10.93
C ARG A 244 0.81 10.71 12.04
N GLN A 245 0.16 10.49 13.20
CA GLN A 245 0.21 11.42 14.33
C GLN A 245 1.60 11.47 14.97
N MET A 246 2.20 10.31 15.26
CA MET A 246 3.54 10.23 15.87
C MET A 246 4.59 10.86 14.94
N LEU A 247 4.58 10.50 13.67
CA LEU A 247 5.56 11.01 12.73
C LEU A 247 5.35 12.50 12.43
N GLY A 248 4.09 12.95 12.29
CA GLY A 248 3.75 14.36 12.12
C GLY A 248 4.22 15.19 13.30
N HIS A 249 4.02 14.71 14.53
CA HIS A 249 4.52 15.34 15.75
C HIS A 249 6.06 15.44 15.76
N CYS A 250 6.76 14.35 15.47
CA CYS A 250 8.22 14.34 15.41
C CYS A 250 8.75 15.35 14.38
N LEU A 251 8.17 15.38 13.17
CA LEU A 251 8.58 16.30 12.12
C LEU A 251 8.32 17.78 12.47
N THR A 252 7.28 18.05 13.24
CA THR A 252 6.92 19.42 13.67
C THR A 252 7.86 19.95 14.74
N HIS A 253 8.20 19.11 15.73
CA HIS A 253 8.93 19.54 16.93
C HIS A 253 10.44 19.38 16.81
N HIS A 254 10.91 18.38 16.08
CA HIS A 254 12.34 18.09 15.96
C HIS A 254 12.92 18.47 14.59
N GLY A 255 12.06 18.69 13.60
CA GLY A 255 12.48 18.97 12.22
C GLY A 255 13.10 17.75 11.51
N ALA A 256 13.33 17.91 10.21
CA ALA A 256 13.92 16.85 9.39
C ALA A 256 15.38 16.54 9.77
N GLU A 257 16.11 17.52 10.32
CA GLU A 257 17.53 17.39 10.66
C GLU A 257 17.74 16.51 11.91
N ASP A 258 16.93 16.66 12.93
CA ASP A 258 17.05 15.87 14.15
C ASP A 258 16.62 14.43 13.90
N PHE A 259 15.55 14.24 13.12
CA PHE A 259 15.13 12.91 12.71
C PHE A 259 16.19 12.22 11.82
N GLY A 260 16.87 12.99 10.96
CA GLY A 260 17.97 12.52 10.15
C GLY A 260 19.19 12.08 10.96
N ARG A 261 19.42 12.62 12.16
CA ARG A 261 20.49 12.14 13.04
C ARG A 261 20.19 10.75 13.60
N GLU A 262 18.93 10.46 13.92
CA GLU A 262 18.50 9.14 14.39
C GLU A 262 18.33 8.14 13.23
N PHE A 263 17.90 8.64 12.06
CA PHE A 263 17.66 7.84 10.85
C PHE A 263 18.42 8.44 9.65
N PRO A 264 19.77 8.29 9.59
CA PRO A 264 20.58 8.84 8.50
C PRO A 264 20.11 8.34 7.12
N GLY A 265 20.00 9.26 6.16
CA GLY A 265 19.51 8.97 4.82
C GLY A 265 18.02 9.26 4.60
N PHE A 266 17.22 9.39 5.66
CA PHE A 266 15.83 9.83 5.53
C PHE A 266 15.69 11.36 5.40
N GLU A 267 16.73 12.12 5.71
CA GLU A 267 16.72 13.58 5.73
C GLU A 267 16.22 14.19 4.42
N GLU A 268 16.68 13.64 3.29
CA GLU A 268 16.28 14.13 1.98
C GLU A 268 14.80 13.83 1.69
N LEU A 269 14.34 12.61 2.02
CA LEU A 269 12.95 12.20 1.88
C LEU A 269 12.05 13.07 2.77
N PHE A 270 12.42 13.27 4.05
CA PHE A 270 11.69 14.15 4.97
C PHE A 270 11.68 15.59 4.49
N ARG A 271 12.84 16.12 4.09
CA ARG A 271 12.95 17.50 3.59
C ARG A 271 12.05 17.71 2.39
N LYS A 272 12.02 16.79 1.44
CA LYS A 272 11.12 16.84 0.28
C LYS A 272 9.65 16.77 0.70
N ILE A 273 9.29 15.82 1.56
CA ILE A 273 7.91 15.70 2.08
C ILE A 273 7.51 16.99 2.82
N ILE A 274 8.38 17.57 3.65
CA ILE A 274 8.08 18.78 4.42
C ILE A 274 8.08 20.03 3.54
N GLN A 275 9.08 20.21 2.66
CA GLN A 275 9.22 21.41 1.82
C GLN A 275 8.11 21.51 0.76
N GLU A 276 7.74 20.39 0.17
CA GLU A 276 6.68 20.35 -0.85
C GLU A 276 5.29 20.29 -0.23
N SER A 277 5.20 19.83 1.03
CA SER A 277 3.90 19.65 1.66
C SER A 277 3.21 20.95 1.94
N LYS A 278 3.74 22.15 1.83
CA LYS A 278 3.00 23.35 2.25
C LYS A 278 1.88 23.02 3.28
N ILE A 279 1.95 21.81 3.82
CA ILE A 279 1.14 21.37 4.94
C ILE A 279 1.56 22.37 6.01
N LYS A 280 0.72 23.37 6.22
CA LYS A 280 0.79 24.16 7.42
C LYS A 280 0.59 23.15 8.54
N LEU A 281 1.69 22.55 9.01
CA LEU A 281 1.74 21.74 10.24
C LEU A 281 1.06 22.51 11.38
N SER A 282 1.06 23.87 11.31
CA SER A 282 0.27 24.76 12.13
C SER A 282 -1.26 24.59 12.06
N GLN A 283 -1.81 23.79 11.14
CA GLN A 283 -3.24 23.45 11.12
C GLN A 283 -3.54 22.12 11.83
N VAL A 284 -2.52 21.31 12.13
CA VAL A 284 -2.66 20.08 12.94
C VAL A 284 -2.86 20.44 14.43
N GLU A 285 -2.27 21.55 14.88
CA GLU A 285 -2.38 22.03 16.29
C GLU A 285 -3.69 22.77 16.59
N LYS A 286 -4.56 23.01 15.60
CA LYS A 286 -5.80 23.80 15.76
C LYS A 286 -7.09 23.05 15.43
N ARG A 287 -7.07 21.73 15.39
CA ARG A 287 -8.30 20.94 15.25
C ARG A 287 -8.40 19.84 16.28
#